data_e6e2f0e54edd2976a110483b5e8fdc4d
#
_entry.id   e6e2f0e54edd2976a110483b5e8fdc4d
#
_cell.length_a   1.000
_cell.length_b   1.000
_cell.length_c   1.000
_cell.angle_alpha   90.00
_cell.angle_beta   90.00
_cell.angle_gamma   90.00
#
_symmetry.space_group_name_H-M   'P 1'
#
loop_
_entity.id
_entity.type
_entity.pdbx_description
1 polymer ?
#
loop_
_entity_poly.entity_id
_entity_poly.type
_entity_poly.pdbx_seq_one_letter_code
_entity_poly.pdbx_strand_id
1 'polypeptide(L)'
;MARGKGGLGRGLDSLFEDAAPVFESEHAAVETLPLREIEPDPDQPRKTFEQETLSELAASIAEHGLLQPIAVRPRPMGGYSIVAGERRWRASRMAGLTEVPVVIKDVSDEQAMELALVENLQREDLDPVEEAAGIRELMTRCDLTQEQAARKLGKSRSALANSLRLLNLPETVLELLKSGFINTGHAKVVLGLPTPELQAEAAQIIADNQLNVRQAEALCKKMAKPAKEPREPAPRGTLPVEVEESLKQVLGSEVNVAYHGGKGKLTVHFYSD
;
A
#
# COMPACT_ATOMS: atom_id res chain seq x y z
N MET A 1 -14.20 -56.25 -9.02
CA MET A 1 -14.41 -54.95 -9.66
C MET A 1 -14.82 -53.93 -8.60
N ALA A 2 -13.87 -53.16 -8.12
CA ALA A 2 -14.11 -52.11 -7.12
C ALA A 2 -14.02 -50.76 -7.81
N ARG A 3 -15.12 -50.01 -7.80
CA ARG A 3 -15.22 -48.63 -8.31
C ARG A 3 -14.60 -47.67 -7.31
N GLY A 4 -13.54 -46.97 -7.71
CA GLY A 4 -12.98 -45.85 -6.96
C GLY A 4 -13.94 -44.64 -6.89
N LYS A 5 -14.24 -44.19 -5.68
CA LYS A 5 -14.95 -42.93 -5.41
C LYS A 5 -13.92 -41.79 -5.50
N GLY A 6 -14.13 -40.90 -6.47
CA GLY A 6 -13.35 -39.70 -6.68
C GLY A 6 -13.47 -38.72 -5.52
N GLY A 7 -12.32 -38.30 -4.99
CA GLY A 7 -12.20 -37.34 -3.89
C GLY A 7 -12.16 -35.90 -4.38
N LEU A 8 -13.31 -35.29 -4.74
CA LEU A 8 -13.44 -33.85 -5.06
C LEU A 8 -14.09 -33.03 -3.93
N GLY A 9 -14.50 -33.69 -2.82
CA GLY A 9 -15.22 -33.00 -1.73
C GLY A 9 -14.35 -32.44 -0.60
N ARG A 10 -13.08 -32.84 -0.48
CA ARG A 10 -12.23 -32.42 0.66
C ARG A 10 -11.42 -31.14 0.45
N GLY A 11 -11.34 -30.66 -0.77
CA GLY A 11 -10.58 -29.43 -1.09
C GLY A 11 -11.40 -28.14 -1.00
N LEU A 12 -12.73 -28.25 -1.04
CA LEU A 12 -13.61 -27.08 -0.91
C LEU A 12 -13.93 -26.76 0.55
N ASP A 13 -14.05 -27.74 1.41
CA ASP A 13 -14.29 -27.49 2.85
C ASP A 13 -13.11 -26.78 3.53
N SER A 14 -11.86 -27.08 3.13
CA SER A 14 -10.67 -26.38 3.67
C SER A 14 -10.51 -24.94 3.20
N LEU A 15 -11.17 -24.54 2.11
CA LEU A 15 -11.17 -23.16 1.63
C LEU A 15 -12.22 -22.30 2.36
N PHE A 16 -13.21 -22.92 2.98
CA PHE A 16 -14.21 -22.22 3.79
C PHE A 16 -13.88 -22.22 5.28
N GLU A 17 -12.99 -23.09 5.76
CA GLU A 17 -12.52 -23.07 7.16
C GLU A 17 -11.53 -21.93 7.46
N ASP A 18 -10.78 -21.43 6.46
CA ASP A 18 -9.82 -20.32 6.64
C ASP A 18 -10.42 -18.91 6.45
N ALA A 19 -11.71 -18.82 6.08
CA ALA A 19 -12.42 -17.55 5.87
C ALA A 19 -13.50 -17.29 6.94
N ALA A 20 -13.37 -17.87 8.13
CA ALA A 20 -14.22 -17.51 9.25
C ALA A 20 -13.87 -16.08 9.70
N PRO A 21 -14.81 -15.12 9.67
CA PRO A 21 -14.55 -13.80 10.22
C PRO A 21 -14.22 -13.95 11.71
N VAL A 22 -13.28 -13.16 12.20
CA VAL A 22 -12.80 -13.07 13.60
C VAL A 22 -13.94 -12.83 14.64
N PHE A 23 -15.18 -12.98 14.24
CA PHE A 23 -16.40 -12.81 15.04
C PHE A 23 -17.03 -14.13 15.56
N GLU A 24 -16.48 -15.30 15.21
CA GLU A 24 -16.86 -16.57 15.82
C GLU A 24 -16.05 -16.85 17.09
N SER A 25 -16.22 -16.03 18.10
CA SER A 25 -15.89 -16.43 19.46
C SER A 25 -17.15 -16.35 20.30
N GLU A 26 -17.62 -17.55 20.72
CA GLU A 26 -18.49 -17.83 21.86
C GLU A 26 -19.81 -17.04 21.91
N HIS A 27 -20.92 -17.69 21.64
CA HIS A 27 -22.32 -17.47 22.09
C HIS A 27 -22.61 -16.15 22.82
N ALA A 28 -22.19 -15.01 22.28
CA ALA A 28 -22.68 -13.73 22.75
C ALA A 28 -24.18 -13.66 22.45
N ALA A 29 -25.01 -13.73 23.48
CA ALA A 29 -26.46 -13.65 23.32
C ALA A 29 -26.81 -12.37 22.57
N VAL A 30 -27.60 -12.49 21.50
CA VAL A 30 -28.18 -11.33 20.83
C VAL A 30 -29.29 -10.81 21.72
N GLU A 31 -29.15 -9.59 22.18
CA GLU A 31 -30.15 -8.88 22.98
C GLU A 31 -30.82 -7.79 22.13
N THR A 32 -32.01 -7.36 22.53
CA THR A 32 -32.67 -6.22 21.89
C THR A 32 -32.59 -5.03 22.81
N LEU A 33 -32.04 -3.92 22.32
CA LEU A 33 -31.91 -2.69 23.09
C LEU A 33 -32.66 -1.53 22.42
N PRO A 34 -33.24 -0.60 23.24
CA PRO A 34 -33.79 0.64 22.73
C PRO A 34 -32.68 1.49 22.04
N LEU A 35 -32.96 1.96 20.84
CA LEU A 35 -32.03 2.72 20.02
C LEU A 35 -31.55 4.03 20.69
N ARG A 36 -32.38 4.58 21.58
CA ARG A 36 -32.07 5.76 22.40
C ARG A 36 -30.96 5.52 23.44
N GLU A 37 -30.70 4.27 23.82
CA GLU A 37 -29.69 3.90 24.81
C GLU A 37 -28.32 3.64 24.17
N ILE A 38 -28.27 3.68 22.84
CA ILE A 38 -27.08 3.40 22.06
C ILE A 38 -26.58 4.70 21.46
N GLU A 39 -25.32 5.07 21.75
CA GLU A 39 -24.67 6.26 21.24
C GLU A 39 -23.43 5.91 20.41
N PRO A 40 -23.16 6.67 19.33
CA PRO A 40 -21.90 6.51 18.59
C PRO A 40 -20.71 6.89 19.44
N ASP A 41 -19.60 6.21 19.26
CA ASP A 41 -18.35 6.57 19.91
C ASP A 41 -17.74 7.81 19.21
N PRO A 42 -17.44 8.90 19.91
CA PRO A 42 -16.87 10.12 19.33
C PRO A 42 -15.49 9.89 18.69
N ASP A 43 -14.76 8.86 19.12
CA ASP A 43 -13.42 8.52 18.62
C ASP A 43 -13.44 7.56 17.41
N GLN A 44 -14.62 7.30 16.83
CA GLN A 44 -14.75 6.46 15.63
C GLN A 44 -13.94 7.04 14.45
N PRO A 45 -13.12 6.22 13.79
CA PRO A 45 -12.23 6.65 12.69
C PRO A 45 -13.01 7.08 11.44
N ARG A 46 -14.22 6.56 11.23
CA ARG A 46 -15.03 6.87 10.05
C ARG A 46 -15.95 8.05 10.30
N LYS A 47 -15.62 9.22 9.72
CA LYS A 47 -16.41 10.46 9.86
C LYS A 47 -17.33 10.77 8.67
N THR A 48 -17.05 10.21 7.50
CA THR A 48 -17.82 10.47 6.27
C THR A 48 -18.66 9.25 5.88
N PHE A 49 -19.96 9.49 5.68
CA PHE A 49 -20.92 8.50 5.20
C PHE A 49 -21.64 9.06 3.99
N GLU A 50 -21.60 8.37 2.88
CA GLU A 50 -22.38 8.73 1.69
C GLU A 50 -23.86 8.60 1.97
N GLN A 51 -24.61 9.66 1.74
CA GLN A 51 -25.99 9.79 2.14
C GLN A 51 -26.91 8.86 1.31
N GLU A 52 -26.57 8.62 0.03
CA GLU A 52 -27.33 7.71 -0.85
C GLU A 52 -27.24 6.27 -0.35
N THR A 53 -26.04 5.76 -0.11
CA THR A 53 -25.84 4.38 0.39
C THR A 53 -26.43 4.15 1.78
N LEU A 54 -26.58 5.21 2.59
CA LEU A 54 -27.20 5.14 3.89
C LEU A 54 -28.73 5.08 3.77
N SER A 55 -29.35 5.80 2.82
CA SER A 55 -30.79 5.77 2.57
C SER A 55 -31.24 4.45 1.99
N GLU A 56 -30.48 3.83 1.09
CA GLU A 56 -30.75 2.48 0.59
C GLU A 56 -30.74 1.45 1.72
N LEU A 57 -29.74 1.52 2.60
CA LEU A 57 -29.67 0.63 3.76
C LEU A 57 -30.86 0.87 4.71
N ALA A 58 -31.28 2.13 4.92
CA ALA A 58 -32.43 2.45 5.75
C ALA A 58 -33.75 1.88 5.17
N ALA A 59 -33.94 1.96 3.85
CA ALA A 59 -35.09 1.35 3.17
C ALA A 59 -35.12 -0.18 3.35
N SER A 60 -33.97 -0.84 3.16
CA SER A 60 -33.85 -2.28 3.39
C SER A 60 -34.14 -2.68 4.84
N ILE A 61 -33.65 -1.90 5.81
CA ILE A 61 -33.89 -2.13 7.24
C ILE A 61 -35.38 -1.90 7.60
N ALA A 62 -36.04 -0.93 6.98
CA ALA A 62 -37.46 -0.68 7.20
C ALA A 62 -38.35 -1.86 6.71
N GLU A 63 -37.92 -2.54 5.65
CA GLU A 63 -38.67 -3.68 5.06
C GLU A 63 -38.39 -5.01 5.78
N HIS A 64 -37.12 -5.27 6.08
CA HIS A 64 -36.66 -6.59 6.56
C HIS A 64 -36.17 -6.60 8.01
N GLY A 65 -36.12 -5.45 8.66
CA GLY A 65 -35.48 -5.32 9.97
C GLY A 65 -33.96 -5.37 9.88
N LEU A 66 -33.31 -5.25 11.04
CA LEU A 66 -31.86 -5.34 11.14
C LEU A 66 -31.41 -6.81 11.27
N LEU A 67 -30.90 -7.40 10.20
CA LEU A 67 -30.48 -8.81 10.17
C LEU A 67 -29.16 -9.05 10.94
N GLN A 68 -28.21 -8.13 10.84
CA GLN A 68 -26.95 -8.23 11.56
C GLN A 68 -26.95 -7.34 12.80
N PRO A 69 -26.73 -7.89 14.01
CA PRO A 69 -26.75 -7.09 15.24
C PRO A 69 -25.62 -6.04 15.26
N ILE A 70 -25.85 -4.96 16.04
CA ILE A 70 -24.86 -3.93 16.31
C ILE A 70 -24.01 -4.39 17.51
N ALA A 71 -22.68 -4.30 17.40
CA ALA A 71 -21.81 -4.58 18.53
C ALA A 71 -21.73 -3.34 19.43
N VAL A 72 -22.09 -3.49 20.70
CA VAL A 72 -22.09 -2.41 21.68
C VAL A 72 -21.35 -2.81 22.96
N ARG A 73 -20.91 -1.82 23.72
CA ARG A 73 -20.32 -2.02 25.06
C ARG A 73 -21.05 -1.17 26.08
N PRO A 74 -21.16 -1.59 27.34
CA PRO A 74 -21.75 -0.78 28.39
C PRO A 74 -20.87 0.46 28.70
N ARG A 75 -21.53 1.58 29.01
CA ARG A 75 -20.85 2.83 29.42
C ARG A 75 -20.85 2.95 30.94
N PRO A 76 -19.80 3.52 31.55
CA PRO A 76 -19.73 3.70 33.00
C PRO A 76 -20.89 4.52 33.58
N MET A 77 -21.42 5.47 32.81
CA MET A 77 -22.52 6.36 33.22
C MET A 77 -23.90 5.86 32.77
N GLY A 78 -24.03 4.63 32.33
CA GLY A 78 -25.25 4.03 31.79
C GLY A 78 -25.39 4.19 30.28
N GLY A 79 -26.22 3.31 29.67
CA GLY A 79 -26.35 3.20 28.22
C GLY A 79 -25.19 2.44 27.57
N TYR A 80 -25.14 2.47 26.26
CA TYR A 80 -24.20 1.69 25.46
C TYR A 80 -23.49 2.55 24.42
N SER A 81 -22.24 2.23 24.13
CA SER A 81 -21.44 2.83 23.06
C SER A 81 -21.25 1.83 21.92
N ILE A 82 -21.33 2.29 20.67
CA ILE A 82 -21.16 1.45 19.48
C ILE A 82 -19.67 1.10 19.36
N VAL A 83 -19.38 -0.20 19.32
CA VAL A 83 -18.05 -0.74 19.00
C VAL A 83 -17.93 -0.96 17.48
N ALA A 84 -18.96 -1.57 16.85
CA ALA A 84 -19.01 -1.82 15.41
C ALA A 84 -20.47 -1.77 14.91
N GLY A 85 -20.67 -1.27 13.67
CA GLY A 85 -21.96 -1.18 13.04
C GLY A 85 -22.63 0.18 13.07
N GLU A 86 -21.89 1.29 13.10
CA GLU A 86 -22.44 2.65 13.11
C GLU A 86 -23.34 2.95 11.91
N ARG A 87 -23.01 2.48 10.70
CA ARG A 87 -23.89 2.62 9.52
C ARG A 87 -25.26 1.98 9.76
N ARG A 88 -25.29 0.78 10.35
CA ARG A 88 -26.51 0.06 10.70
C ARG A 88 -27.34 0.82 11.74
N TRP A 89 -26.70 1.37 12.74
CA TRP A 89 -27.35 2.20 13.75
C TRP A 89 -27.96 3.47 13.14
N ARG A 90 -27.22 4.21 12.30
CA ARG A 90 -27.72 5.40 11.60
C ARG A 90 -28.89 5.07 10.69
N ALA A 91 -28.75 4.03 9.88
CA ALA A 91 -29.81 3.56 8.98
C ALA A 91 -31.06 3.10 9.76
N SER A 92 -30.90 2.42 10.90
CA SER A 92 -32.03 2.02 11.78
C SER A 92 -32.76 3.23 12.35
N ARG A 93 -32.03 4.31 12.71
CA ARG A 93 -32.66 5.58 13.10
C ARG A 93 -33.45 6.21 11.97
N MET A 94 -32.90 6.23 10.75
CA MET A 94 -33.58 6.75 9.56
C MET A 94 -34.82 5.91 9.20
N ALA A 95 -34.74 4.59 9.39
CA ALA A 95 -35.87 3.68 9.21
C ALA A 95 -36.96 3.77 10.30
N GLY A 96 -36.73 4.56 11.36
CA GLY A 96 -37.70 4.77 12.44
C GLY A 96 -37.83 3.61 13.42
N LEU A 97 -36.82 2.72 13.50
CA LEU A 97 -36.84 1.63 14.49
C LEU A 97 -36.68 2.19 15.90
N THR A 98 -37.40 1.61 16.86
CA THR A 98 -37.30 1.96 18.30
C THR A 98 -36.32 1.08 19.04
N GLU A 99 -36.12 -0.15 18.55
CA GLU A 99 -35.27 -1.16 19.16
C GLU A 99 -34.46 -1.87 18.06
N VAL A 100 -33.28 -2.35 18.40
CA VAL A 100 -32.39 -3.07 17.47
C VAL A 100 -31.70 -4.25 18.17
N PRO A 101 -31.44 -5.33 17.41
CA PRO A 101 -30.63 -6.44 17.91
C PRO A 101 -29.18 -6.00 18.11
N VAL A 102 -28.61 -6.32 19.26
CA VAL A 102 -27.24 -5.99 19.64
C VAL A 102 -26.50 -7.19 20.18
N VAL A 103 -25.18 -7.14 20.08
CA VAL A 103 -24.28 -8.03 20.81
C VAL A 103 -23.52 -7.17 21.82
N ILE A 104 -23.71 -7.42 23.11
CA ILE A 104 -23.00 -6.72 24.16
C ILE A 104 -21.63 -7.37 24.30
N LYS A 105 -20.59 -6.56 24.14
CA LYS A 105 -19.20 -6.95 24.37
C LYS A 105 -18.66 -6.29 25.62
N ASP A 106 -18.21 -7.09 26.55
CA ASP A 106 -17.50 -6.60 27.74
C ASP A 106 -16.03 -6.41 27.38
N VAL A 107 -15.75 -5.28 26.75
CA VAL A 107 -14.41 -4.92 26.27
C VAL A 107 -14.01 -3.57 26.83
N SER A 108 -12.72 -3.42 27.16
CA SER A 108 -12.15 -2.14 27.58
C SER A 108 -12.19 -1.11 26.44
N ASP A 109 -12.02 0.19 26.77
CA ASP A 109 -11.93 1.26 25.78
C ASP A 109 -10.83 0.99 24.75
N GLU A 110 -9.69 0.49 25.18
CA GLU A 110 -8.56 0.13 24.32
C GLU A 110 -8.90 -1.04 23.37
N GLN A 111 -9.55 -2.07 23.88
CA GLN A 111 -10.00 -3.21 23.06
C GLN A 111 -11.08 -2.82 22.07
N ALA A 112 -12.01 -1.94 22.48
CA ALA A 112 -13.05 -1.45 21.57
C ALA A 112 -12.46 -0.62 20.44
N MET A 113 -11.50 0.26 20.74
CA MET A 113 -10.75 1.04 19.75
C MET A 113 -9.97 0.12 18.80
N GLU A 114 -9.27 -0.88 19.33
CA GLU A 114 -8.55 -1.87 18.53
C GLU A 114 -9.47 -2.60 17.54
N LEU A 115 -10.62 -3.08 18.02
CA LEU A 115 -11.61 -3.77 17.20
C LEU A 115 -12.14 -2.87 16.07
N ALA A 116 -12.43 -1.61 16.38
CA ALA A 116 -12.91 -0.64 15.39
C ALA A 116 -11.85 -0.34 14.31
N LEU A 117 -10.58 -0.22 14.70
CA LEU A 117 -9.47 0.01 13.76
C LEU A 117 -9.22 -1.23 12.88
N VAL A 118 -9.27 -2.43 13.45
CA VAL A 118 -9.11 -3.68 12.69
C VAL A 118 -10.28 -3.87 11.70
N GLU A 119 -11.52 -3.63 12.13
CA GLU A 119 -12.70 -3.72 11.24
C GLU A 119 -12.58 -2.74 10.07
N ASN A 120 -12.19 -1.49 10.35
CA ASN A 120 -12.00 -0.50 9.29
C ASN A 120 -10.89 -0.89 8.30
N LEU A 121 -9.81 -1.53 8.78
CA LEU A 121 -8.71 -2.02 7.93
C LEU A 121 -9.05 -3.29 7.13
N GLN A 122 -10.10 -4.01 7.48
CA GLN A 122 -10.59 -5.19 6.75
C GLN A 122 -11.56 -4.84 5.61
N ARG A 123 -11.81 -3.55 5.37
CA ARG A 123 -12.66 -3.11 4.25
C ARG A 123 -11.97 -3.38 2.92
N GLU A 124 -12.75 -3.82 1.92
CA GLU A 124 -12.25 -4.13 0.57
C GLU A 124 -11.96 -2.88 -0.30
N ASP A 125 -12.48 -1.73 0.08
CA ASP A 125 -12.46 -0.48 -0.69
C ASP A 125 -11.36 0.51 -0.29
N LEU A 126 -10.42 0.10 0.58
CA LEU A 126 -9.32 0.97 1.02
C LEU A 126 -8.26 1.14 -0.08
N ASP A 127 -7.86 2.39 -0.31
CA ASP A 127 -6.67 2.63 -1.11
C ASP A 127 -5.38 2.24 -0.35
N PRO A 128 -4.27 1.95 -1.06
CA PRO A 128 -3.02 1.50 -0.42
C PRO A 128 -2.41 2.49 0.57
N VAL A 129 -2.68 3.78 0.43
CA VAL A 129 -2.17 4.83 1.33
C VAL A 129 -3.04 4.90 2.57
N GLU A 130 -4.36 4.79 2.42
CA GLU A 130 -5.30 4.69 3.53
C GLU A 130 -5.04 3.43 4.37
N GLU A 131 -4.84 2.28 3.72
CA GLU A 131 -4.46 1.05 4.40
C GLU A 131 -3.17 1.23 5.22
N ALA A 132 -2.13 1.80 4.62
CA ALA A 132 -0.86 2.04 5.31
C ALA A 132 -1.00 3.01 6.50
N ALA A 133 -1.80 4.08 6.34
CA ALA A 133 -2.09 5.05 7.39
C ALA A 133 -2.86 4.41 8.55
N GLY A 134 -3.88 3.61 8.26
CA GLY A 134 -4.67 2.88 9.27
C GLY A 134 -3.82 1.84 10.02
N ILE A 135 -2.92 1.12 9.33
CA ILE A 135 -1.97 0.20 9.98
C ILE A 135 -1.07 0.97 10.97
N ARG A 136 -0.55 2.14 10.58
CA ARG A 136 0.27 2.99 11.46
C ARG A 136 -0.53 3.49 12.65
N GLU A 137 -1.78 3.89 12.44
CA GLU A 137 -2.68 4.32 13.50
C GLU A 137 -2.96 3.19 14.50
N LEU A 138 -3.29 1.99 14.02
CA LEU A 138 -3.49 0.79 14.85
C LEU A 138 -2.27 0.50 15.71
N MET A 139 -1.07 0.50 15.10
CA MET A 139 0.18 0.25 15.84
C MET A 139 0.44 1.31 16.90
N THR A 140 0.20 2.58 16.60
CA THR A 140 0.49 3.70 17.50
C THR A 140 -0.49 3.75 18.67
N ARG A 141 -1.79 3.58 18.40
CA ARG A 141 -2.84 3.69 19.44
C ARG A 141 -2.89 2.48 20.37
N CYS A 142 -2.58 1.29 19.83
CA CYS A 142 -2.64 0.04 20.59
C CYS A 142 -1.25 -0.46 21.04
N ASP A 143 -0.20 0.36 20.87
CA ASP A 143 1.20 0.02 21.22
C ASP A 143 1.65 -1.35 20.65
N LEU A 144 1.32 -1.61 19.39
CA LEU A 144 1.59 -2.89 18.74
C LEU A 144 2.90 -2.86 17.96
N THR A 145 3.65 -3.95 18.06
CA THR A 145 4.75 -4.23 17.15
C THR A 145 4.23 -4.60 15.75
N GLN A 146 5.07 -4.45 14.70
CA GLN A 146 4.70 -4.86 13.34
C GLN A 146 4.28 -6.33 13.25
N GLU A 147 4.86 -7.20 14.05
CA GLU A 147 4.51 -8.63 14.09
C GLU A 147 3.12 -8.86 14.68
N GLN A 148 2.81 -8.18 15.78
CA GLN A 148 1.50 -8.26 16.42
C GLN A 148 0.40 -7.70 15.52
N ALA A 149 0.63 -6.52 14.90
CA ALA A 149 -0.31 -5.92 13.97
C ALA A 149 -0.54 -6.82 12.74
N ALA A 150 0.52 -7.40 12.17
CA ALA A 150 0.42 -8.33 11.05
C ALA A 150 -0.44 -9.56 11.39
N ARG A 151 -0.22 -10.16 12.57
CA ARG A 151 -1.01 -11.28 13.05
C ARG A 151 -2.48 -10.94 13.22
N LYS A 152 -2.79 -9.77 13.81
CA LYS A 152 -4.17 -9.30 14.00
C LYS A 152 -4.90 -9.03 12.68
N LEU A 153 -4.17 -8.58 11.66
CA LEU A 153 -4.71 -8.28 10.34
C LEU A 153 -4.70 -9.47 9.37
N GLY A 154 -4.23 -10.66 9.81
CA GLY A 154 -4.09 -11.83 8.95
C GLY A 154 -3.07 -11.66 7.82
N LYS A 155 -2.11 -10.71 7.97
CA LYS A 155 -1.09 -10.39 6.95
C LYS A 155 0.29 -10.89 7.36
N SER A 156 1.17 -11.10 6.37
CA SER A 156 2.57 -11.36 6.69
C SER A 156 3.27 -10.08 7.19
N ARG A 157 4.24 -10.22 8.11
CA ARG A 157 5.06 -9.10 8.59
C ARG A 157 5.72 -8.33 7.43
N SER A 158 6.17 -9.04 6.39
CA SER A 158 6.79 -8.42 5.21
C SER A 158 5.79 -7.59 4.39
N ALA A 159 4.55 -8.07 4.24
CA ALA A 159 3.49 -7.31 3.57
C ALA A 159 3.19 -6.03 4.34
N LEU A 160 2.99 -6.11 5.64
CA LEU A 160 2.72 -4.97 6.51
C LEU A 160 3.87 -3.94 6.49
N ALA A 161 5.13 -4.40 6.60
CA ALA A 161 6.29 -3.52 6.51
C ALA A 161 6.38 -2.80 5.15
N ASN A 162 6.00 -3.47 4.05
CA ASN A 162 5.94 -2.86 2.72
C ASN A 162 4.83 -1.80 2.63
N SER A 163 3.64 -2.05 3.20
CA SER A 163 2.57 -1.04 3.26
C SER A 163 3.03 0.19 4.04
N LEU A 164 3.61 0.01 5.23
CA LEU A 164 4.11 1.13 6.03
C LEU A 164 5.20 1.95 5.33
N ARG A 165 6.05 1.32 4.52
CA ARG A 165 7.09 2.03 3.75
C ARG A 165 6.51 2.98 2.72
N LEU A 166 5.31 2.75 2.20
CA LEU A 166 4.65 3.66 1.26
C LEU A 166 4.47 5.06 1.84
N LEU A 167 4.25 5.17 3.15
CA LEU A 167 4.10 6.45 3.83
C LEU A 167 5.37 7.31 3.88
N ASN A 168 6.51 6.77 3.46
CA ASN A 168 7.77 7.52 3.35
C ASN A 168 7.95 8.16 1.97
N LEU A 169 7.01 7.95 1.05
CA LEU A 169 7.03 8.59 -0.27
C LEU A 169 6.63 10.07 -0.16
N PRO A 170 7.13 10.92 -1.05
CA PRO A 170 6.68 12.30 -1.20
C PRO A 170 5.16 12.37 -1.45
N GLU A 171 4.52 13.45 -0.99
CA GLU A 171 3.07 13.64 -1.13
C GLU A 171 2.61 13.55 -2.59
N THR A 172 3.38 14.12 -3.52
CA THR A 172 3.09 14.04 -4.96
C THR A 172 3.01 12.60 -5.48
N VAL A 173 3.86 11.70 -4.96
CA VAL A 173 3.85 10.27 -5.32
C VAL A 173 2.67 9.55 -4.67
N LEU A 174 2.32 9.92 -3.43
CA LEU A 174 1.14 9.39 -2.74
C LEU A 174 -0.15 9.78 -3.46
N GLU A 175 -0.25 11.00 -3.99
CA GLU A 175 -1.39 11.45 -4.80
C GLU A 175 -1.54 10.65 -6.09
N LEU A 176 -0.44 10.37 -6.81
CA LEU A 176 -0.45 9.52 -7.99
C LEU A 176 -0.86 8.08 -7.67
N LEU A 177 -0.49 7.58 -6.49
CA LEU A 177 -0.88 6.25 -6.02
C LEU A 177 -2.37 6.19 -5.66
N LYS A 178 -2.90 7.20 -4.92
CA LYS A 178 -4.32 7.32 -4.57
C LYS A 178 -5.21 7.45 -5.81
N SER A 179 -4.76 8.22 -6.80
CA SER A 179 -5.49 8.42 -8.05
C SER A 179 -5.41 7.23 -9.00
N GLY A 180 -4.61 6.19 -8.67
CA GLY A 180 -4.45 5.00 -9.51
C GLY A 180 -3.57 5.19 -10.75
N PHE A 181 -2.93 6.35 -10.96
CA PHE A 181 -1.97 6.55 -12.05
C PHE A 181 -0.74 5.67 -11.93
N ILE A 182 -0.34 5.36 -10.69
CA ILE A 182 0.68 4.37 -10.39
C ILE A 182 0.12 3.33 -9.41
N ASN A 183 0.64 2.11 -9.43
CA ASN A 183 0.24 1.04 -8.51
C ASN A 183 1.30 0.81 -7.42
N THR A 184 0.99 -0.05 -6.45
CA THR A 184 1.89 -0.40 -5.34
C THR A 184 3.22 -1.01 -5.79
N GLY A 185 3.25 -1.69 -6.95
CA GLY A 185 4.48 -2.19 -7.57
C GLY A 185 5.40 -1.05 -7.99
N HIS A 186 4.86 -0.03 -8.67
CA HIS A 186 5.60 1.18 -9.04
C HIS A 186 6.10 1.93 -7.80
N ALA A 187 5.25 2.15 -6.80
CA ALA A 187 5.61 2.82 -5.55
C ALA A 187 6.78 2.13 -4.83
N LYS A 188 6.81 0.78 -4.80
CA LYS A 188 7.94 0.02 -4.22
C LYS A 188 9.25 0.24 -4.97
N VAL A 189 9.21 0.34 -6.29
CA VAL A 189 10.39 0.61 -7.12
C VAL A 189 10.89 2.03 -6.89
N VAL A 190 9.99 3.00 -6.87
CA VAL A 190 10.29 4.42 -6.63
C VAL A 190 10.92 4.63 -5.25
N LEU A 191 10.44 3.93 -4.21
CA LEU A 191 11.04 3.95 -2.85
C LEU A 191 12.52 3.53 -2.81
N GLY A 192 13.03 2.86 -3.84
CA GLY A 192 14.44 2.50 -3.96
C GLY A 192 15.34 3.66 -4.38
N LEU A 193 14.80 4.80 -4.79
CA LEU A 193 15.57 5.98 -5.17
C LEU A 193 16.04 6.76 -3.93
N PRO A 194 17.24 7.36 -3.99
CA PRO A 194 17.91 7.91 -2.80
C PRO A 194 17.32 9.24 -2.32
N THR A 195 16.67 10.02 -3.19
CA THR A 195 16.14 11.35 -2.82
C THR A 195 14.67 11.51 -3.17
N PRO A 196 13.92 12.30 -2.38
CA PRO A 196 12.51 12.58 -2.65
C PRO A 196 12.26 13.22 -4.03
N GLU A 197 13.19 14.04 -4.51
CA GLU A 197 13.08 14.70 -5.83
C GLU A 197 13.14 13.65 -6.95
N LEU A 198 14.09 12.72 -6.89
CA LEU A 198 14.18 11.62 -7.85
C LEU A 198 12.97 10.68 -7.78
N GLN A 199 12.42 10.49 -6.58
CA GLN A 199 11.20 9.71 -6.38
C GLN A 199 10.00 10.38 -7.07
N ALA A 200 9.82 11.68 -6.89
CA ALA A 200 8.75 12.44 -7.52
C ALA A 200 8.90 12.46 -9.06
N GLU A 201 10.11 12.73 -9.56
CA GLU A 201 10.40 12.74 -11.00
C GLU A 201 10.14 11.38 -11.64
N ALA A 202 10.64 10.30 -11.02
CA ALA A 202 10.42 8.95 -11.53
C ALA A 202 8.94 8.56 -11.54
N ALA A 203 8.18 8.88 -10.48
CA ALA A 203 6.76 8.61 -10.39
C ALA A 203 5.97 9.36 -11.48
N GLN A 204 6.31 10.62 -11.76
CA GLN A 204 5.69 11.40 -12.82
C GLN A 204 5.96 10.79 -14.19
N ILE A 205 7.22 10.40 -14.49
CA ILE A 205 7.57 9.76 -15.76
C ILE A 205 6.82 8.42 -15.92
N ILE A 206 6.68 7.64 -14.83
CA ILE A 206 5.95 6.36 -14.84
C ILE A 206 4.47 6.60 -15.17
N ALA A 207 3.85 7.61 -14.56
CA ALA A 207 2.45 7.95 -14.77
C ALA A 207 2.19 8.47 -16.19
N ASP A 208 2.98 9.44 -16.68
CA ASP A 208 2.83 10.07 -17.98
C ASP A 208 3.00 9.09 -19.14
N ASN A 209 3.95 8.17 -19.02
CA ASN A 209 4.25 7.19 -20.05
C ASN A 209 3.55 5.83 -19.83
N GLN A 210 2.72 5.69 -18.79
CA GLN A 210 2.00 4.46 -18.45
C GLN A 210 2.93 3.22 -18.41
N LEU A 211 4.12 3.37 -17.83
CA LEU A 211 5.13 2.31 -17.79
C LEU A 211 4.62 1.13 -16.96
N ASN A 212 4.98 -0.07 -17.35
CA ASN A 212 4.79 -1.23 -16.49
C ASN A 212 5.89 -1.32 -15.42
N VAL A 213 5.68 -2.17 -14.39
CA VAL A 213 6.61 -2.26 -13.24
C VAL A 213 8.04 -2.60 -13.67
N ARG A 214 8.24 -3.46 -14.67
CA ARG A 214 9.59 -3.80 -15.18
C ARG A 214 10.29 -2.63 -15.87
N GLN A 215 9.53 -1.83 -16.61
CA GLN A 215 10.04 -0.60 -17.24
C GLN A 215 10.38 0.45 -16.17
N ALA A 216 9.54 0.58 -15.15
CA ALA A 216 9.80 1.44 -13.99
C ALA A 216 11.07 1.03 -13.23
N GLU A 217 11.30 -0.27 -13.03
CA GLU A 217 12.55 -0.78 -12.45
C GLU A 217 13.78 -0.38 -13.27
N ALA A 218 13.70 -0.54 -14.61
CA ALA A 218 14.79 -0.14 -15.50
C ALA A 218 15.06 1.37 -15.46
N LEU A 219 14.00 2.19 -15.42
CA LEU A 219 14.07 3.65 -15.28
C LEU A 219 14.74 4.03 -13.95
N CYS A 220 14.22 3.55 -12.82
CA CYS A 220 14.74 3.87 -11.50
C CYS A 220 16.20 3.40 -11.34
N LYS A 221 16.56 2.22 -11.89
CA LYS A 221 17.94 1.74 -11.91
C LYS A 221 18.89 2.66 -12.72
N LYS A 222 18.37 3.29 -13.78
CA LYS A 222 19.13 4.28 -14.57
C LYS A 222 19.28 5.59 -13.80
N MET A 223 18.22 6.07 -13.15
CA MET A 223 18.21 7.31 -12.38
C MET A 223 19.05 7.22 -11.09
N ALA A 224 19.05 6.04 -10.45
CA ALA A 224 19.86 5.80 -9.24
C ALA A 224 21.37 5.75 -9.49
N LYS A 225 21.81 5.59 -10.75
CA LYS A 225 23.24 5.65 -11.07
C LYS A 225 23.68 7.11 -10.97
N PRO A 226 24.70 7.43 -10.13
CA PRO A 226 25.27 8.76 -10.15
C PRO A 226 25.67 9.07 -11.59
N ALA A 227 25.35 10.28 -12.05
CA ALA A 227 25.86 10.76 -13.32
C ALA A 227 27.36 10.49 -13.31
N LYS A 228 27.85 9.69 -14.27
CA LYS A 228 29.30 9.55 -14.42
C LYS A 228 29.82 10.97 -14.60
N GLU A 229 30.52 11.47 -13.59
CA GLU A 229 31.31 12.68 -13.77
C GLU A 229 32.01 12.53 -15.12
N PRO A 230 31.98 13.56 -15.99
CA PRO A 230 32.75 13.55 -17.19
C PRO A 230 34.19 13.20 -16.77
N ARG A 231 34.63 11.99 -17.09
CA ARG A 231 36.05 11.65 -16.84
C ARG A 231 36.83 12.72 -17.59
N GLU A 232 37.45 13.64 -16.87
CA GLU A 232 38.46 14.47 -17.47
C GLU A 232 39.40 13.54 -18.22
N PRO A 233 39.65 13.79 -19.53
CA PRO A 233 40.52 12.93 -20.27
C PRO A 233 41.85 12.91 -19.51
N ALA A 234 42.27 11.72 -19.05
CA ALA A 234 43.53 11.57 -18.35
C ALA A 234 44.62 12.29 -19.15
N PRO A 235 45.48 13.10 -18.49
CA PRO A 235 46.51 13.86 -19.22
C PRO A 235 47.25 12.89 -20.13
N ARG A 236 47.17 13.13 -21.44
CA ARG A 236 47.88 12.32 -22.43
C ARG A 236 49.36 12.52 -22.14
N GLY A 237 50.10 11.43 -21.94
CA GLY A 237 51.54 11.53 -21.77
C GLY A 237 52.16 12.29 -22.96
N THR A 238 53.22 13.05 -22.73
CA THR A 238 53.88 13.88 -23.75
C THR A 238 54.31 13.08 -24.99
N LEU A 239 54.75 11.84 -24.82
CA LEU A 239 55.19 10.92 -25.90
C LEU A 239 54.20 10.71 -27.02
N PRO A 240 52.90 10.40 -26.78
CA PRO A 240 51.92 10.26 -27.87
C PRO A 240 51.72 11.53 -28.69
N VAL A 241 51.77 12.72 -28.02
CA VAL A 241 51.55 14.02 -28.66
C VAL A 241 52.74 14.38 -29.56
N GLU A 242 53.96 14.17 -29.12
CA GLU A 242 55.18 14.42 -29.89
C GLU A 242 55.26 13.50 -31.16
N VAL A 243 54.83 12.24 -31.03
CA VAL A 243 54.78 11.31 -32.15
C VAL A 243 53.65 11.68 -33.13
N GLU A 244 52.51 12.12 -32.65
CA GLU A 244 51.39 12.62 -33.50
C GLU A 244 51.85 13.84 -34.32
N GLU A 245 52.52 14.84 -33.70
CA GLU A 245 52.99 16.02 -34.40
C GLU A 245 54.07 15.70 -35.43
N SER A 246 55.05 14.86 -35.08
CA SER A 246 56.10 14.44 -36.02
C SER A 246 55.55 13.68 -37.21
N LEU A 247 54.60 12.74 -36.99
CA LEU A 247 54.00 12.00 -38.06
C LEU A 247 53.04 12.84 -38.94
N LYS A 248 52.35 13.81 -38.34
CA LYS A 248 51.51 14.76 -39.06
C LYS A 248 52.31 15.64 -40.00
N GLN A 249 53.54 16.09 -39.60
CA GLN A 249 54.45 16.85 -40.45
C GLN A 249 54.98 16.03 -41.63
N VAL A 250 55.27 14.73 -41.41
CA VAL A 250 55.84 13.87 -42.47
C VAL A 250 54.76 13.36 -43.44
N LEU A 251 53.60 13.01 -42.94
CA LEU A 251 52.55 12.36 -43.73
C LEU A 251 51.54 13.35 -44.33
N GLY A 252 51.51 14.59 -43.86
CA GLY A 252 50.53 15.60 -44.32
C GLY A 252 49.08 15.27 -43.98
N SER A 253 48.86 14.27 -43.15
CA SER A 253 47.53 13.76 -42.80
C SER A 253 47.32 13.76 -41.28
N GLU A 254 46.07 13.73 -40.88
CA GLU A 254 45.73 13.68 -39.47
C GLU A 254 46.05 12.31 -38.86
N VAL A 255 46.90 12.30 -37.83
CA VAL A 255 47.40 11.10 -37.15
C VAL A 255 46.94 11.13 -35.70
N ASN A 256 46.46 10.00 -35.20
CA ASN A 256 46.08 9.83 -33.81
C ASN A 256 46.83 8.64 -33.19
N VAL A 257 47.50 8.86 -32.05
CA VAL A 257 48.28 7.83 -31.35
C VAL A 257 47.66 7.57 -29.99
N ALA A 258 47.12 6.39 -29.81
CA ALA A 258 46.67 5.90 -28.51
C ALA A 258 47.72 4.97 -27.93
N TYR A 259 48.27 5.28 -26.77
CA TYR A 259 49.29 4.47 -26.09
C TYR A 259 48.89 4.19 -24.65
N HIS A 260 48.91 2.93 -24.26
CA HIS A 260 48.61 2.52 -22.88
C HIS A 260 49.37 1.22 -22.54
N GLY A 261 50.12 1.22 -21.43
CA GLY A 261 50.77 0.01 -20.87
C GLY A 261 51.64 -0.78 -21.83
N GLY A 262 52.47 -0.12 -22.62
CA GLY A 262 53.40 -0.78 -23.57
C GLY A 262 52.78 -1.20 -24.91
N LYS A 263 51.49 -0.91 -25.14
CA LYS A 263 50.78 -1.17 -26.39
C LYS A 263 50.24 0.14 -26.95
N GLY A 264 50.41 0.35 -28.26
CA GLY A 264 49.91 1.53 -28.92
C GLY A 264 49.08 1.17 -30.19
N LYS A 265 48.17 2.07 -30.55
CA LYS A 265 47.42 2.04 -31.80
C LYS A 265 47.67 3.38 -32.51
N LEU A 266 48.17 3.28 -33.78
CA LEU A 266 48.31 4.40 -34.68
C LEU A 266 47.13 4.41 -35.64
N THR A 267 46.43 5.52 -35.79
CA THR A 267 45.34 5.73 -36.76
C THR A 267 45.73 6.92 -37.63
N VAL A 268 45.80 6.67 -38.94
CA VAL A 268 46.08 7.71 -39.96
C VAL A 268 44.83 7.90 -40.80
N HIS A 269 44.41 9.15 -40.93
CA HIS A 269 43.22 9.50 -41.72
C HIS A 269 43.68 9.95 -43.12
N PHE A 270 43.15 9.26 -44.16
CA PHE A 270 43.37 9.58 -45.56
C PHE A 270 42.18 10.30 -46.14
N TYR A 271 42.43 11.42 -46.86
CA TYR A 271 41.39 12.26 -47.46
C TYR A 271 41.49 12.37 -48.98
N SER A 272 42.30 11.55 -49.61
CA SER A 272 42.45 11.55 -51.07
C SER A 272 42.06 10.20 -51.64
N ASP A 273 41.45 10.22 -52.86
CA ASP A 273 41.22 9.08 -53.71
C ASP A 273 42.54 8.41 -54.16
#